data_028f0272b0df23e7764ea3c4be878e75
#
_entry.id   028f0272b0df23e7764ea3c4be878e75
#
_cell.length_a   1.000
_cell.length_b   1.000
_cell.length_c   1.000
_cell.angle_alpha   90.00
_cell.angle_beta   90.00
_cell.angle_gamma   90.00
#
_symmetry.space_group_name_H-M   'P 1'
#
loop_
_entity.id
_entity.type
_entity.pdbx_description
1 polymer ?
#
loop_
_entity_poly.entity_id
_entity_poly.type
_entity_poly.pdbx_seq_one_letter_code
_entity_poly.pdbx_strand_id
1 'polypeptide(L)'
;MTGKMPTISSDCAPHCDVRQVGEAHLLAVKNSAAAGRRFLIVDGTPSMQDRAAPIIAKYKAQGWPITDQMQAVDPAKYVPKFDNSASKELGVGEYLSLEQTMHDMAEKLIELNMVAKPAQ
;
A
#
# COMPACT_ATOMS: atom_id res chain seq x y z
N MET A 1 -9.60 4.95 -8.78
CA MET A 1 -9.98 4.47 -10.12
C MET A 1 -11.48 4.67 -10.43
N THR A 2 -12.30 5.03 -9.46
CA THR A 2 -13.76 5.22 -9.67
C THR A 2 -14.17 6.65 -10.05
N GLY A 3 -13.25 7.61 -10.10
CA GLY A 3 -13.52 9.02 -10.40
C GLY A 3 -14.31 9.79 -9.35
N LYS A 4 -14.58 9.18 -8.19
CA LYS A 4 -15.42 9.80 -7.14
C LYS A 4 -14.70 10.78 -6.23
N MET A 5 -13.38 10.72 -6.17
CA MET A 5 -12.58 11.63 -5.33
C MET A 5 -12.11 12.83 -6.16
N PRO A 6 -12.42 14.05 -5.74
CA PRO A 6 -11.99 15.26 -6.48
C PRO A 6 -10.48 15.52 -6.32
N THR A 7 -9.92 15.22 -5.17
CA THR A 7 -8.50 15.46 -4.84
C THR A 7 -7.92 14.29 -4.05
N ILE A 8 -6.60 14.12 -4.14
CA ILE A 8 -5.86 13.11 -3.39
C ILE A 8 -5.23 13.76 -2.17
N SER A 9 -5.56 13.21 -0.99
CA SER A 9 -5.05 13.69 0.29
C SER A 9 -3.53 13.52 0.40
N SER A 10 -2.89 14.40 1.16
CA SER A 10 -1.49 14.25 1.59
C SER A 10 -1.33 13.40 2.85
N ASP A 11 -2.40 12.77 3.36
CA ASP A 11 -2.34 11.93 4.55
C ASP A 11 -1.43 10.73 4.37
N CYS A 12 -0.64 10.45 5.41
CA CYS A 12 0.24 9.29 5.49
C CYS A 12 -0.40 8.20 6.35
N ALA A 13 -0.20 6.95 5.95
CA ALA A 13 -0.68 5.80 6.72
C ALA A 13 0.32 4.63 6.61
N PRO A 14 0.41 3.77 7.65
CA PRO A 14 1.25 2.59 7.58
C PRO A 14 0.86 1.72 6.38
N HIS A 15 1.86 1.10 5.76
CA HIS A 15 1.71 0.29 4.56
C HIS A 15 2.44 -1.03 4.70
N CYS A 16 1.86 -2.07 4.16
CA CYS A 16 2.47 -3.37 3.97
C CYS A 16 1.72 -4.10 2.85
N ASP A 17 2.43 -4.87 2.05
CA ASP A 17 1.81 -5.78 1.10
C ASP A 17 1.23 -7.00 1.82
N VAL A 18 0.06 -7.46 1.41
CA VAL A 18 -0.63 -8.60 2.02
C VAL A 18 0.19 -9.90 1.97
N ARG A 19 1.08 -10.04 1.00
CA ARG A 19 1.97 -11.21 0.86
C ARG A 19 2.96 -11.29 2.00
N GLN A 20 3.54 -10.16 2.46
CA GLN A 20 4.40 -10.12 3.64
C GLN A 20 3.62 -10.38 4.93
N VAL A 21 2.36 -9.98 5.00
CA VAL A 21 1.49 -10.34 6.14
C VAL A 21 1.28 -11.84 6.19
N GLY A 22 1.01 -12.48 5.04
CA GLY A 22 0.87 -13.94 4.93
C GLY A 22 2.17 -14.67 5.31
N GLU A 23 3.30 -14.20 4.81
CA GLU A 23 4.64 -14.73 5.14
C GLU A 23 4.92 -14.65 6.64
N ALA A 24 4.66 -13.49 7.26
CA ALA A 24 4.86 -13.29 8.69
C ALA A 24 4.04 -14.27 9.55
N HIS A 25 2.80 -14.54 9.17
CA HIS A 25 1.97 -15.54 9.86
C HIS A 25 2.57 -16.95 9.75
N LEU A 26 3.02 -17.32 8.56
CA LEU A 26 3.65 -18.64 8.34
C LEU A 26 4.95 -18.77 9.15
N LEU A 27 5.78 -17.75 9.17
CA LEU A 27 7.02 -17.72 9.94
C LEU A 27 6.76 -17.80 11.44
N ALA A 28 5.76 -17.06 11.94
CA ALA A 28 5.38 -17.08 13.36
C ALA A 28 4.90 -18.48 13.80
N VAL A 29 4.13 -19.18 12.97
CA VAL A 29 3.67 -20.56 13.26
C VAL A 29 4.84 -21.55 13.31
N LYS A 30 5.84 -21.36 12.44
CA LYS A 30 7.02 -22.25 12.35
C LYS A 30 8.09 -21.97 13.41
N ASN A 31 8.02 -20.83 14.09
CA ASN A 31 9.04 -20.40 15.05
C ASN A 31 8.50 -20.36 16.48
N SER A 32 8.87 -21.34 17.31
CA SER A 32 8.42 -21.41 18.70
C SER A 32 8.80 -20.18 19.52
N ALA A 33 9.90 -19.48 19.17
CA ALA A 33 10.31 -18.24 19.82
C ALA A 33 9.37 -17.04 19.52
N ALA A 34 8.43 -17.20 18.57
CA ALA A 34 7.41 -16.19 18.30
C ALA A 34 6.24 -16.24 19.29
N ALA A 35 6.12 -17.31 20.08
CA ALA A 35 5.03 -17.48 21.03
C ALA A 35 4.97 -16.33 22.06
N GLY A 36 3.79 -15.74 22.22
CA GLY A 36 3.56 -14.63 23.14
C GLY A 36 4.14 -13.29 22.70
N ARG A 37 4.78 -13.19 21.54
CA ARG A 37 5.33 -11.94 20.97
C ARG A 37 4.35 -11.28 20.02
N ARG A 38 4.55 -9.97 19.80
CA ARG A 38 3.86 -9.16 18.79
C ARG A 38 4.86 -8.71 17.73
N PHE A 39 4.45 -8.76 16.49
CA PHE A 39 5.25 -8.35 15.34
C PHE A 39 4.50 -7.29 14.54
N LEU A 40 5.15 -6.17 14.27
CA LEU A 40 4.59 -5.10 13.45
C LEU A 40 5.06 -5.29 12.01
N ILE A 41 4.15 -5.58 11.11
CA ILE A 41 4.44 -5.79 9.70
C ILE A 41 4.12 -4.48 8.96
N VAL A 42 5.12 -3.64 8.81
CA VAL A 42 5.02 -2.32 8.16
C VAL A 42 6.28 -2.06 7.36
N ASP A 43 6.12 -1.68 6.09
CA ASP A 43 7.24 -1.29 5.23
C ASP A 43 7.55 0.22 5.31
N GLY A 44 6.52 1.04 5.54
CA GLY A 44 6.68 2.49 5.63
C GLY A 44 5.34 3.20 5.82
N THR A 45 5.38 4.51 5.66
CA THR A 45 4.21 5.38 5.84
C THR A 45 4.00 6.27 4.62
N PRO A 46 3.80 5.70 3.42
CA PRO A 46 3.56 6.49 2.23
C PRO A 46 2.29 7.33 2.35
N SER A 47 2.31 8.52 1.76
CA SER A 47 1.12 9.35 1.64
C SER A 47 0.11 8.73 0.68
N MET A 48 -1.13 9.20 0.69
CA MET A 48 -2.11 8.80 -0.32
C MET A 48 -1.67 9.25 -1.72
N GLN A 49 -0.88 10.32 -1.82
CA GLN A 49 -0.29 10.78 -3.09
C GLN A 49 0.77 9.81 -3.61
N ASP A 50 1.66 9.32 -2.73
CA ASP A 50 2.66 8.31 -3.11
C ASP A 50 1.99 7.01 -3.60
N ARG A 51 0.90 6.60 -2.94
CA ARG A 51 0.11 5.42 -3.34
C ARG A 51 -0.61 5.62 -4.68
N ALA A 52 -1.09 6.83 -4.94
CA ALA A 52 -1.81 7.15 -6.16
C ALA A 52 -0.88 7.31 -7.38
N ALA A 53 0.35 7.77 -7.16
CA ALA A 53 1.28 8.08 -8.23
C ALA A 53 1.48 6.94 -9.25
N PRO A 54 1.80 5.68 -8.86
CA PRO A 54 1.96 4.58 -9.81
C PRO A 54 0.63 4.22 -10.52
N ILE A 55 -0.50 4.38 -9.84
CA ILE A 55 -1.82 4.15 -10.45
C ILE A 55 -2.13 5.21 -11.50
N ILE A 56 -1.87 6.48 -11.21
CA ILE A 56 -2.06 7.58 -12.15
C ILE A 56 -1.18 7.37 -13.39
N ALA A 57 0.11 7.09 -13.17
CA ALA A 57 1.08 6.89 -14.25
C ALA A 57 0.67 5.77 -15.21
N LYS A 58 0.18 4.65 -14.68
CA LYS A 58 -0.18 3.48 -15.49
C LYS A 58 -1.55 3.59 -16.15
N TYR A 59 -2.56 4.06 -15.44
CA TYR A 59 -3.95 3.88 -15.86
C TYR A 59 -4.62 5.16 -16.40
N LYS A 60 -4.16 6.36 -16.04
CA LYS A 60 -4.76 7.61 -16.54
C LYS A 60 -4.70 7.71 -18.06
N ALA A 61 -3.55 7.42 -18.67
CA ALA A 61 -3.36 7.41 -20.10
C ALA A 61 -4.22 6.34 -20.84
N GLN A 62 -4.68 5.32 -20.12
CA GLN A 62 -5.57 4.28 -20.63
C GLN A 62 -7.05 4.67 -20.55
N GLY A 63 -7.37 5.91 -20.18
CA GLY A 63 -8.75 6.43 -20.13
C GLY A 63 -9.51 6.08 -18.82
N TRP A 64 -8.80 5.69 -17.75
CA TRP A 64 -9.43 5.52 -16.44
C TRP A 64 -9.73 6.88 -15.81
N PRO A 65 -10.90 7.08 -15.16
CA PRO A 65 -11.31 8.34 -14.56
C PRO A 65 -10.59 8.57 -13.22
N ILE A 66 -9.29 8.80 -13.28
CA ILE A 66 -8.43 8.98 -12.10
C ILE A 66 -8.09 10.45 -12.00
N THR A 67 -8.37 11.07 -10.84
CA THR A 67 -7.91 12.43 -10.56
C THR A 67 -6.39 12.45 -10.33
N ASP A 68 -5.74 13.49 -10.77
CA ASP A 68 -4.34 13.84 -10.45
C ASP A 68 -4.25 15.14 -9.64
N GLN A 69 -5.39 15.64 -9.18
CA GLN A 69 -5.43 16.81 -8.31
C GLN A 69 -4.93 16.42 -6.92
N MET A 70 -3.78 16.98 -6.52
CA MET A 70 -3.15 16.72 -5.24
C MET A 70 -3.48 17.83 -4.24
N GLN A 71 -3.76 17.47 -2.99
CA GLN A 71 -3.80 18.45 -1.91
C GLN A 71 -2.39 18.96 -1.62
N ALA A 72 -2.28 20.23 -1.19
CA ALA A 72 -1.00 20.75 -0.72
C ALA A 72 -0.49 19.94 0.48
N VAL A 73 0.81 19.68 0.49
CA VAL A 73 1.47 19.01 1.62
C VAL A 73 1.75 20.06 2.70
N ASP A 74 1.28 19.81 3.91
CA ASP A 74 1.68 20.60 5.07
C ASP A 74 3.05 20.10 5.55
N PRO A 75 4.10 20.93 5.50
CA PRO A 75 5.44 20.54 5.93
C PRO A 75 5.53 20.26 7.44
N ALA A 76 4.59 20.78 8.25
CA ALA A 76 4.50 20.51 9.67
C ALA A 76 3.72 19.22 10.01
N LYS A 77 3.18 18.54 8.99
CA LYS A 77 2.38 17.34 9.20
C LYS A 77 3.20 16.21 9.80
N TYR A 78 2.68 15.65 10.88
CA TYR A 78 3.29 14.50 11.52
C TYR A 78 3.19 13.26 10.63
N VAL A 79 4.34 12.64 10.35
CA VAL A 79 4.44 11.35 9.68
C VAL A 79 4.83 10.29 10.72
N PRO A 80 3.95 9.32 11.01
CA PRO A 80 4.26 8.27 11.96
C PRO A 80 5.48 7.45 11.53
N LYS A 81 6.36 7.16 12.48
CA LYS A 81 7.48 6.23 12.28
C LYS A 81 7.18 4.94 13.02
N PHE A 82 7.47 3.82 12.39
CA PHE A 82 7.26 2.49 12.94
C PHE A 82 8.57 1.72 12.96
N ASP A 83 8.76 0.94 14.02
CA ASP A 83 9.86 0.01 14.14
C ASP A 83 9.39 -1.39 13.76
N ASN A 84 9.93 -1.91 12.67
CA ASN A 84 9.64 -3.25 12.14
C ASN A 84 10.79 -4.25 12.38
N SER A 85 11.76 -3.92 13.25
CA SER A 85 12.92 -4.77 13.54
C SER A 85 12.52 -6.18 13.98
N ALA A 86 11.52 -6.29 14.85
CA ALA A 86 11.02 -7.59 15.30
C ALA A 86 10.47 -8.46 14.17
N SER A 87 9.84 -7.89 13.14
CA SER A 87 9.38 -8.67 11.99
C SER A 87 10.54 -9.14 11.11
N LYS A 88 11.60 -8.36 11.00
CA LYS A 88 12.85 -8.76 10.32
C LYS A 88 13.56 -9.88 11.07
N GLU A 89 13.62 -9.80 12.41
CA GLU A 89 14.14 -10.89 13.27
C GLU A 89 13.33 -12.18 13.11
N LEU A 90 12.02 -12.08 12.91
CA LEU A 90 11.16 -13.22 12.62
C LEU A 90 11.51 -13.89 11.28
N GLY A 91 12.18 -13.16 10.39
CA GLY A 91 12.61 -13.66 9.08
C GLY A 91 11.74 -13.18 7.91
N VAL A 92 10.87 -12.19 8.13
CA VAL A 92 10.13 -11.54 7.01
C VAL A 92 11.16 -10.96 6.05
N GLY A 93 11.08 -11.37 4.78
CA GLY A 93 12.03 -10.96 3.74
C GLY A 93 11.92 -9.49 3.34
N GLU A 94 12.52 -9.16 2.21
CA GLU A 94 12.39 -7.81 1.66
C GLU A 94 10.94 -7.49 1.31
N TYR A 95 10.50 -6.29 1.70
CA TYR A 95 9.17 -5.83 1.36
C TYR A 95 9.06 -5.51 -0.13
N LEU A 96 7.91 -5.84 -0.71
CA LEU A 96 7.61 -5.47 -2.10
C LEU A 96 7.48 -3.96 -2.22
N SER A 97 7.96 -3.41 -3.34
CA SER A 97 7.89 -1.96 -3.56
C SER A 97 6.43 -1.47 -3.55
N LEU A 98 6.24 -0.23 -3.12
CA LEU A 98 4.94 0.43 -3.15
C LEU A 98 4.33 0.39 -4.56
N GLU A 99 5.12 0.62 -5.58
CA GLU A 99 4.70 0.60 -6.97
C GLU A 99 4.14 -0.79 -7.37
N GLN A 100 4.89 -1.86 -7.07
CA GLN A 100 4.45 -3.22 -7.36
C GLN A 100 3.16 -3.56 -6.62
N THR A 101 3.09 -3.26 -5.33
CA THR A 101 1.90 -3.50 -4.51
C THR A 101 0.68 -2.76 -5.04
N MET A 102 0.84 -1.49 -5.44
CA MET A 102 -0.26 -0.69 -5.98
C MET A 102 -0.73 -1.19 -7.35
N HIS A 103 0.20 -1.61 -8.22
CA HIS A 103 -0.13 -2.19 -9.52
C HIS A 103 -0.89 -3.52 -9.37
N ASP A 104 -0.37 -4.45 -8.56
CA ASP A 104 -0.98 -5.76 -8.36
C ASP A 104 -2.38 -5.64 -7.74
N MET A 105 -2.55 -4.71 -6.77
CA MET A 105 -3.84 -4.42 -6.18
C MET A 105 -4.83 -3.89 -7.23
N ALA A 106 -4.41 -2.94 -8.08
CA ALA A 106 -5.27 -2.38 -9.10
C ALA A 106 -5.68 -3.44 -10.14
N GLU A 107 -4.73 -4.26 -10.59
CA GLU A 107 -5.00 -5.35 -11.53
C GLU A 107 -6.00 -6.36 -10.95
N LYS A 108 -5.82 -6.71 -9.67
CA LYS A 108 -6.74 -7.64 -9.00
C LYS A 108 -8.15 -7.07 -8.85
N LEU A 109 -8.29 -5.78 -8.56
CA LEU A 109 -9.59 -5.12 -8.49
C LEU A 109 -10.29 -5.07 -9.86
N ILE A 110 -9.52 -4.91 -10.94
CA ILE A 110 -10.05 -4.95 -12.32
C ILE A 110 -10.48 -6.38 -12.66
N GLU A 111 -9.64 -7.37 -12.41
CA GLU A 111 -9.94 -8.79 -12.63
C GLU A 111 -11.23 -9.23 -11.93
N LEU A 112 -11.41 -8.80 -10.70
CA LEU A 112 -12.60 -9.11 -9.89
C LEU A 112 -13.82 -8.26 -10.23
N ASN A 113 -13.74 -7.40 -11.26
CA ASN A 113 -14.79 -6.45 -11.65
C ASN A 113 -15.26 -5.52 -10.50
N MET A 114 -14.41 -5.28 -9.50
CA MET A 114 -14.69 -4.33 -8.41
C MET A 114 -14.53 -2.88 -8.84
N VAL A 115 -13.76 -2.64 -9.89
CA VAL A 115 -13.64 -1.37 -10.60
C VAL A 115 -13.81 -1.63 -12.10
N ALA A 116 -14.70 -0.90 -12.72
CA ALA A 116 -14.96 -1.03 -14.14
C ALA A 116 -14.41 0.20 -14.90
N LYS A 117 -13.83 -0.04 -16.07
CA LYS A 117 -13.51 1.04 -16.99
C LYS A 117 -14.82 1.66 -17.50
N PRO A 118 -14.94 3.00 -17.52
CA PRO A 118 -16.12 3.63 -18.11
C PRO A 118 -16.31 3.15 -19.55
N ALA A 119 -17.56 2.96 -19.93
CA ALA A 119 -17.88 2.74 -21.34
C ALA A 119 -17.39 3.94 -22.16
N GLN A 120 -16.70 3.67 -23.25
CA GLN A 120 -16.27 4.70 -24.21
C GLN A 120 -17.47 5.25 -24.95
#